data_de799540b186f47bce25eeee659af201
#
_entry.id   de799540b186f47bce25eeee659af201
#
_cell.length_a   1.000
_cell.length_b   1.000
_cell.length_c   1.000
_cell.angle_alpha   90.00
_cell.angle_beta   90.00
_cell.angle_gamma   90.00
#
_symmetry.space_group_name_H-M   'P 1'
#
loop_
_entity.id
_entity.type
_entity.pdbx_description
1 polymer ?
#
loop_
_entity_poly.entity_id
_entity_poly.type
_entity_poly.pdbx_seq_one_letter_code
_entity_poly.pdbx_strand_id
1 'polypeptide(L)'
;DAIINNKMFERLSRSHSPVYFKIPGYPCGFLSRSIKVSGNVVAFLTMYEVNRPITPSDHASLLRMSKVLALAMQKSHFNATSNSCAFSSIMNDLLSGRFGADASEQISRRLRRLGYSLNPYILLMAVGPQDFHGYQVPPQFIVDRINAMLHNSICVYFQQTAAVLISFRTLGGPDPKELDELASYLADCGLIAGMSHIFQDIGEAPWHYSQAAKALELARGCRRDSCLARYE
;
A
#
# COMPACT_ATOMS: atom_id res chain seq x y z
N ASP A 1 7.87 20.39 18.46
CA ASP A 1 8.82 19.28 18.69
C ASP A 1 8.64 18.56 20.04
N ALA A 2 7.92 19.12 21.01
CA ALA A 2 7.61 18.47 22.30
C ALA A 2 6.65 17.26 22.15
N ILE A 3 5.87 17.18 21.09
CA ILE A 3 4.93 16.08 20.81
C ILE A 3 5.66 14.82 20.29
N ILE A 4 6.84 15.00 19.71
CA ILE A 4 7.68 13.91 19.15
C ILE A 4 8.62 13.33 20.23
N ASN A 5 8.31 13.51 21.49
CA ASN A 5 9.14 12.95 22.54
C ASN A 5 8.89 11.42 22.60
N ASN A 6 9.87 10.63 22.15
CA ASN A 6 9.87 9.15 22.15
C ASN A 6 9.26 8.53 23.42
N LYS A 7 9.44 9.17 24.59
CA LYS A 7 8.91 8.70 25.88
C LYS A 7 7.38 8.74 25.98
N MET A 8 6.71 9.68 25.30
CA MET A 8 5.24 9.76 25.30
C MET A 8 4.62 8.63 24.47
N PHE A 9 5.14 8.40 23.28
CA PHE A 9 4.68 7.30 22.42
C PHE A 9 4.99 5.94 23.05
N GLU A 10 6.14 5.79 23.67
CA GLU A 10 6.53 4.58 24.38
C GLU A 10 5.58 4.29 25.57
N ARG A 11 5.23 5.32 26.35
CA ARG A 11 4.27 5.23 27.45
C ARG A 11 2.88 4.85 26.96
N LEU A 12 2.41 5.47 25.86
CA LEU A 12 1.13 5.14 25.24
C LEU A 12 1.10 3.71 24.69
N SER A 13 2.17 3.30 24.04
CA SER A 13 2.30 1.95 23.47
C SER A 13 2.28 0.85 24.52
N ARG A 14 2.82 1.10 25.71
CA ARG A 14 2.84 0.14 26.82
C ARG A 14 1.57 0.17 27.67
N SER A 15 0.82 1.29 27.68
CA SER A 15 -0.37 1.43 28.52
C SER A 15 -1.54 0.61 27.99
N HIS A 16 -2.30 0.01 28.94
CA HIS A 16 -3.58 -0.66 28.68
C HIS A 16 -4.78 0.24 28.94
N SER A 17 -4.55 1.42 29.51
CA SER A 17 -5.57 2.41 29.85
C SER A 17 -5.30 3.73 29.12
N PRO A 18 -6.32 4.59 28.90
CA PRO A 18 -6.09 5.94 28.41
C PRO A 18 -5.16 6.71 29.34
N VAL A 19 -4.22 7.47 28.78
CA VAL A 19 -3.23 8.26 29.50
C VAL A 19 -3.53 9.73 29.25
N TYR A 20 -3.63 10.51 30.34
CA TYR A 20 -3.78 11.93 30.29
C TYR A 20 -2.41 12.61 30.20
N PHE A 21 -2.31 13.64 29.35
CA PHE A 21 -1.13 14.47 29.16
C PHE A 21 -1.51 15.94 29.26
N LYS A 22 -0.66 16.71 29.94
CA LYS A 22 -0.66 18.17 29.90
C LYS A 22 0.78 18.59 29.60
N ILE A 23 0.97 19.18 28.43
CA ILE A 23 2.30 19.56 27.93
C ILE A 23 2.48 21.04 28.18
N PRO A 24 3.58 21.46 28.84
CA PRO A 24 3.91 22.86 29.01
C PRO A 24 3.97 23.59 27.66
N GLY A 25 3.31 24.75 27.55
CA GLY A 25 3.23 25.51 26.30
C GLY A 25 2.12 25.09 25.35
N TYR A 26 1.37 24.03 25.68
CA TYR A 26 0.16 23.65 24.93
C TYR A 26 -1.11 24.23 25.60
N PRO A 27 -2.07 24.73 24.79
CA PRO A 27 -3.24 25.45 25.34
C PRO A 27 -4.20 24.54 26.12
N CYS A 28 -4.21 23.24 25.84
CA CYS A 28 -5.12 22.29 26.49
C CYS A 28 -4.43 20.97 26.83
N GLY A 29 -4.97 20.26 27.84
CA GLY A 29 -4.63 18.88 28.10
C GLY A 29 -5.29 17.92 27.10
N PHE A 30 -4.83 16.69 27.06
CA PHE A 30 -5.46 15.67 26.23
C PHE A 30 -5.34 14.27 26.83
N LEU A 31 -6.33 13.45 26.53
CA LEU A 31 -6.38 12.03 26.88
C LEU A 31 -6.11 11.21 25.62
N SER A 32 -5.13 10.31 25.67
CA SER A 32 -4.78 9.50 24.51
C SER A 32 -4.67 8.03 24.85
N ARG A 33 -4.96 7.18 23.86
CA ARG A 33 -4.84 5.73 23.97
C ARG A 33 -4.34 5.13 22.64
N SER A 34 -3.45 4.15 22.73
CA SER A 34 -3.05 3.34 21.58
C SER A 34 -4.16 2.36 21.19
N ILE A 35 -4.41 2.23 19.90
CA ILE A 35 -5.23 1.19 19.29
C ILE A 35 -4.29 0.08 18.83
N LYS A 36 -4.51 -1.15 19.33
CA LYS A 36 -3.67 -2.30 19.02
C LYS A 36 -4.46 -3.33 18.23
N VAL A 37 -3.85 -3.86 17.17
CA VAL A 37 -4.35 -4.99 16.39
C VAL A 37 -3.26 -6.07 16.40
N SER A 38 -3.62 -7.28 16.84
CA SER A 38 -2.67 -8.40 16.95
C SER A 38 -1.40 -8.06 17.76
N GLY A 39 -1.54 -7.24 18.81
CA GLY A 39 -0.44 -6.81 19.67
C GLY A 39 0.35 -5.59 19.19
N ASN A 40 0.22 -5.20 17.93
CA ASN A 40 0.91 -4.06 17.33
C ASN A 40 0.07 -2.78 17.44
N VAL A 41 0.72 -1.65 17.75
CA VAL A 41 0.09 -0.34 17.75
C VAL A 41 -0.12 0.10 16.31
N VAL A 42 -1.39 0.31 15.92
CA VAL A 42 -1.77 0.72 14.55
C VAL A 42 -2.26 2.16 14.48
N ALA A 43 -2.72 2.73 15.61
CA ALA A 43 -3.19 4.11 15.68
C ALA A 43 -3.21 4.63 17.13
N PHE A 44 -3.44 5.92 17.28
CA PHE A 44 -3.73 6.58 18.55
C PHE A 44 -5.07 7.30 18.47
N LEU A 45 -5.91 7.12 19.49
CA LEU A 45 -7.16 7.85 19.66
C LEU A 45 -6.95 8.91 20.72
N THR A 46 -7.17 10.18 20.39
CA THR A 46 -6.89 11.31 21.28
C THR A 46 -8.11 12.20 21.41
N MET A 47 -8.39 12.63 22.65
CA MET A 47 -9.45 13.57 23.00
C MET A 47 -8.81 14.78 23.68
N TYR A 48 -9.12 15.99 23.22
CA TYR A 48 -8.57 17.25 23.74
C TYR A 48 -9.56 17.96 24.66
N GLU A 49 -9.02 18.65 25.69
CA GLU A 49 -9.79 19.56 26.58
C GLU A 49 -10.02 20.93 25.92
N VAL A 50 -10.90 21.00 24.92
CA VAL A 50 -11.15 22.28 24.23
C VAL A 50 -12.22 23.09 24.97
N ASN A 51 -13.38 22.48 25.26
CA ASN A 51 -14.53 23.19 25.80
C ASN A 51 -14.79 22.91 27.30
N ARG A 52 -14.25 21.82 27.83
CA ARG A 52 -14.38 21.40 29.22
C ARG A 52 -13.24 20.46 29.63
N PRO A 53 -12.97 20.33 30.95
CA PRO A 53 -12.03 19.33 31.45
C PRO A 53 -12.46 17.90 31.14
N ILE A 54 -11.47 17.02 31.01
CA ILE A 54 -11.67 15.57 30.87
C ILE A 54 -12.17 14.98 32.18
N THR A 55 -13.21 14.15 32.08
CA THR A 55 -13.86 13.51 33.23
C THR A 55 -13.60 12.00 33.23
N PRO A 56 -13.86 11.29 34.36
CA PRO A 56 -13.77 9.84 34.39
C PRO A 56 -14.66 9.14 33.36
N SER A 57 -15.80 9.74 32.99
CA SER A 57 -16.69 9.23 31.92
C SER A 57 -16.00 9.27 30.54
N ASP A 58 -15.17 10.26 30.30
CA ASP A 58 -14.42 10.39 29.03
C ASP A 58 -13.35 9.28 28.93
N HIS A 59 -12.71 8.91 30.03
CA HIS A 59 -11.80 7.77 30.07
C HIS A 59 -12.53 6.47 29.69
N ALA A 60 -13.71 6.22 30.24
CA ALA A 60 -14.51 5.04 29.92
C ALA A 60 -14.98 5.04 28.47
N SER A 61 -15.35 6.22 27.94
CA SER A 61 -15.78 6.39 26.56
C SER A 61 -14.64 6.15 25.58
N LEU A 62 -13.48 6.75 25.81
CA LEU A 62 -12.29 6.55 24.98
C LEU A 62 -11.84 5.08 24.98
N LEU A 63 -11.95 4.41 26.13
CA LEU A 63 -11.67 2.98 26.27
C LEU A 63 -12.61 2.13 25.40
N ARG A 64 -13.92 2.42 25.42
CA ARG A 64 -14.92 1.72 24.59
C ARG A 64 -14.71 1.99 23.11
N MET A 65 -14.55 3.26 22.72
CA MET A 65 -14.30 3.64 21.32
C MET A 65 -13.03 3.00 20.77
N SER A 66 -11.95 2.98 21.52
CA SER A 66 -10.70 2.34 21.09
C SER A 66 -10.83 0.84 20.84
N LYS A 67 -11.68 0.12 21.62
CA LYS A 67 -11.97 -1.30 21.38
C LYS A 67 -12.80 -1.52 20.11
N VAL A 68 -13.81 -0.68 19.88
CA VAL A 68 -14.65 -0.76 18.67
C VAL A 68 -13.79 -0.47 17.43
N LEU A 69 -12.95 0.56 17.49
CA LEU A 69 -12.03 0.88 16.40
C LEU A 69 -11.01 -0.24 16.16
N ALA A 70 -10.46 -0.83 17.23
CA ALA A 70 -9.55 -1.97 17.09
C ALA A 70 -10.22 -3.16 16.38
N LEU A 71 -11.48 -3.49 16.72
CA LEU A 71 -12.23 -4.54 16.03
C LEU A 71 -12.53 -4.20 14.58
N ALA A 72 -12.91 -2.95 14.28
CA ALA A 72 -13.16 -2.48 12.92
C ALA A 72 -11.88 -2.53 12.08
N MET A 73 -10.76 -2.07 12.63
CA MET A 73 -9.44 -2.11 11.98
C MET A 73 -8.93 -3.54 11.81
N GLN A 74 -9.17 -4.41 12.80
CA GLN A 74 -8.81 -5.84 12.69
C GLN A 74 -9.60 -6.52 11.57
N LYS A 75 -10.90 -6.26 11.44
CA LYS A 75 -11.74 -6.78 10.36
C LYS A 75 -11.26 -6.25 8.99
N SER A 76 -11.00 -4.97 8.89
CA SER A 76 -10.47 -4.34 7.67
C SER A 76 -9.11 -4.91 7.30
N HIS A 77 -8.20 -5.02 8.26
CA HIS A 77 -6.86 -5.59 8.06
C HIS A 77 -6.93 -7.07 7.68
N PHE A 78 -7.80 -7.86 8.32
CA PHE A 78 -7.99 -9.27 7.98
C PHE A 78 -8.51 -9.43 6.56
N ASN A 79 -9.50 -8.65 6.15
CA ASN A 79 -10.03 -8.67 4.78
C ASN A 79 -8.98 -8.22 3.75
N ALA A 80 -8.25 -7.14 4.04
CA ALA A 80 -7.17 -6.65 3.18
C ALA A 80 -6.03 -7.68 3.05
N THR A 81 -5.61 -8.30 4.16
CA THR A 81 -4.55 -9.31 4.16
C THR A 81 -5.00 -10.58 3.45
N SER A 82 -6.24 -11.04 3.65
CA SER A 82 -6.79 -12.21 2.97
C SER A 82 -6.88 -11.99 1.45
N ASN A 83 -7.39 -10.84 1.02
CA ASN A 83 -7.44 -10.47 -0.39
C ASN A 83 -6.03 -10.28 -0.97
N SER A 84 -5.12 -9.65 -0.24
CA SER A 84 -3.71 -9.47 -0.65
C SER A 84 -3.02 -10.80 -0.86
N CYS A 85 -3.20 -11.78 0.03
CA CYS A 85 -2.67 -13.14 -0.15
C CYS A 85 -3.26 -13.83 -1.38
N ALA A 86 -4.58 -13.69 -1.61
CA ALA A 86 -5.25 -14.27 -2.77
C ALA A 86 -4.79 -13.61 -4.08
N PHE A 87 -4.66 -12.27 -4.12
CA PHE A 87 -4.10 -11.56 -5.26
C PHE A 87 -2.63 -11.95 -5.51
N SER A 88 -1.83 -12.06 -4.45
CA SER A 88 -0.43 -12.48 -4.56
C SER A 88 -0.32 -13.89 -5.14
N SER A 89 -1.19 -14.83 -4.74
CA SER A 89 -1.22 -16.18 -5.31
C SER A 89 -1.56 -16.15 -6.79
N ILE A 90 -2.62 -15.43 -7.19
CA ILE A 90 -3.04 -15.33 -8.59
C ILE A 90 -1.95 -14.66 -9.43
N MET A 91 -1.37 -13.56 -8.96
CA MET A 91 -0.32 -12.84 -9.67
C MET A 91 0.96 -13.67 -9.79
N ASN A 92 1.34 -14.41 -8.74
CA ASN A 92 2.50 -15.31 -8.80
C ASN A 92 2.29 -16.42 -9.84
N ASP A 93 1.13 -17.05 -9.87
CA ASP A 93 0.80 -18.07 -10.86
C ASP A 93 0.79 -17.48 -12.28
N LEU A 94 0.19 -16.29 -12.44
CA LEU A 94 0.12 -15.57 -13.70
C LEU A 94 1.50 -15.21 -14.24
N LEU A 95 2.29 -14.47 -13.46
CA LEU A 95 3.60 -13.97 -13.88
C LEU A 95 4.63 -15.09 -14.04
N SER A 96 4.43 -16.25 -13.38
CA SER A 96 5.24 -17.45 -13.57
C SER A 96 4.81 -18.30 -14.77
N GLY A 97 3.77 -17.92 -15.51
CA GLY A 97 3.30 -18.67 -16.68
C GLY A 97 2.68 -20.04 -16.34
N ARG A 98 2.16 -20.22 -15.12
CA ARG A 98 1.59 -21.51 -14.66
C ARG A 98 0.18 -21.80 -15.17
N PHE A 99 -0.43 -20.85 -15.88
CA PHE A 99 -1.74 -21.04 -16.50
C PHE A 99 -1.58 -21.64 -17.90
N GLY A 100 -2.40 -22.64 -18.24
CA GLY A 100 -2.44 -23.25 -19.57
C GLY A 100 -3.21 -22.41 -20.61
N ALA A 101 -3.66 -23.05 -21.70
CA ALA A 101 -4.32 -22.39 -22.84
C ALA A 101 -5.58 -21.57 -22.48
N ASP A 102 -6.30 -21.92 -21.40
CA ASP A 102 -7.49 -21.20 -20.94
C ASP A 102 -7.18 -20.17 -19.85
N ALA A 103 -5.94 -19.68 -19.81
CA ALA A 103 -5.44 -18.77 -18.77
C ALA A 103 -6.33 -17.55 -18.57
N SER A 104 -6.72 -16.90 -19.66
CA SER A 104 -7.44 -15.63 -19.64
C SER A 104 -8.80 -15.73 -18.93
N GLU A 105 -9.58 -16.78 -19.22
CA GLU A 105 -10.89 -16.98 -18.58
C GLU A 105 -10.75 -17.39 -17.10
N GLN A 106 -9.81 -18.29 -16.80
CA GLN A 106 -9.59 -18.76 -15.42
C GLN A 106 -9.15 -17.63 -14.51
N ILE A 107 -8.20 -16.79 -14.97
CA ILE A 107 -7.69 -15.64 -14.22
C ILE A 107 -8.79 -14.61 -14.02
N SER A 108 -9.49 -14.23 -15.09
CA SER A 108 -10.60 -13.26 -15.02
C SER A 108 -11.69 -13.71 -14.05
N ARG A 109 -12.02 -15.00 -14.01
CA ARG A 109 -12.99 -15.58 -13.06
C ARG A 109 -12.49 -15.52 -11.62
N ARG A 110 -11.18 -15.84 -11.38
CA ARG A 110 -10.59 -15.75 -10.04
C ARG A 110 -10.54 -14.31 -9.53
N LEU A 111 -10.13 -13.35 -10.37
CA LEU A 111 -10.07 -11.94 -10.02
C LEU A 111 -11.46 -11.37 -9.71
N ARG A 112 -12.49 -11.71 -10.50
CA ARG A 112 -13.88 -11.28 -10.23
C ARG A 112 -14.39 -11.78 -8.87
N ARG A 113 -14.03 -12.99 -8.45
CA ARG A 113 -14.40 -13.51 -7.11
C ARG A 113 -13.78 -12.70 -5.96
N LEU A 114 -12.67 -12.03 -6.21
CA LEU A 114 -12.02 -11.12 -5.27
C LEU A 114 -12.51 -9.66 -5.40
N GLY A 115 -13.52 -9.41 -6.24
CA GLY A 115 -14.06 -8.09 -6.48
C GLY A 115 -13.28 -7.25 -7.50
N TYR A 116 -12.30 -7.83 -8.20
CA TYR A 116 -11.53 -7.14 -9.22
C TYR A 116 -12.03 -7.48 -10.62
N SER A 117 -12.36 -6.44 -11.40
CA SER A 117 -12.78 -6.59 -12.80
C SER A 117 -11.70 -6.08 -13.73
N LEU A 118 -11.16 -6.96 -14.56
CA LEU A 118 -10.23 -6.58 -15.62
C LEU A 118 -10.94 -5.72 -16.67
N ASN A 119 -10.33 -4.62 -17.01
CA ASN A 119 -10.67 -3.81 -18.17
C ASN A 119 -9.93 -4.33 -19.43
N PRO A 120 -10.34 -3.92 -20.65
CA PRO A 120 -9.80 -4.46 -21.88
C PRO A 120 -8.30 -4.23 -22.12
N TYR A 121 -7.76 -3.14 -21.57
CA TYR A 121 -6.34 -2.79 -21.72
C TYR A 121 -5.61 -2.98 -20.42
N ILE A 122 -4.43 -3.55 -20.51
CA ILE A 122 -3.60 -3.93 -19.37
C ILE A 122 -2.20 -3.36 -19.56
N LEU A 123 -1.61 -2.91 -18.47
CA LEU A 123 -0.22 -2.50 -18.37
C LEU A 123 0.41 -3.20 -17.16
N LEU A 124 1.61 -3.71 -17.32
CA LEU A 124 2.41 -4.24 -16.23
C LEU A 124 3.59 -3.31 -15.92
N MET A 125 3.85 -3.15 -14.63
CA MET A 125 5.00 -2.41 -14.15
C MET A 125 5.81 -3.28 -13.18
N ALA A 126 7.13 -3.14 -13.25
CA ALA A 126 8.05 -3.68 -12.25
C ALA A 126 8.66 -2.50 -11.49
N VAL A 127 8.43 -2.42 -10.19
CA VAL A 127 8.92 -1.35 -9.31
C VAL A 127 10.03 -1.90 -8.41
N GLY A 128 11.14 -1.21 -8.37
CA GLY A 128 12.28 -1.61 -7.55
C GLY A 128 13.14 -0.44 -7.12
N PRO A 129 14.13 -0.67 -6.23
CA PRO A 129 15.04 0.37 -5.80
C PRO A 129 15.89 0.87 -6.97
N GLN A 130 16.16 2.17 -6.99
CA GLN A 130 17.02 2.80 -7.98
C GLN A 130 18.47 2.32 -7.81
N ASP A 131 18.91 2.23 -6.56
CA ASP A 131 20.25 1.76 -6.22
C ASP A 131 20.26 0.30 -5.81
N PHE A 132 21.39 -0.39 -5.99
CA PHE A 132 21.57 -1.80 -5.61
C PHE A 132 21.61 -2.03 -4.08
N HIS A 133 21.50 -0.97 -3.28
CA HIS A 133 21.50 -1.06 -1.81
C HIS A 133 20.21 -1.62 -1.20
N GLY A 134 19.22 -1.95 -2.04
CA GLY A 134 17.95 -2.52 -1.61
C GLY A 134 16.91 -1.47 -1.23
N TYR A 135 15.77 -1.95 -0.73
CA TYR A 135 14.66 -1.09 -0.34
C TYR A 135 14.95 -0.35 0.95
N GLN A 136 14.83 0.98 0.94
CA GLN A 136 14.90 1.82 2.16
C GLN A 136 13.62 1.71 3.00
N VAL A 137 12.52 1.29 2.38
CA VAL A 137 11.20 1.09 2.99
C VAL A 137 10.81 -0.37 2.85
N PRO A 138 10.17 -1.00 3.86
CA PRO A 138 9.71 -2.37 3.75
C PRO A 138 8.83 -2.58 2.50
N PRO A 139 9.05 -3.64 1.69
CA PRO A 139 8.35 -3.86 0.43
C PRO A 139 6.82 -3.87 0.55
N GLN A 140 6.30 -4.33 1.69
CA GLN A 140 4.85 -4.36 1.93
C GLN A 140 4.24 -2.94 1.95
N PHE A 141 4.94 -1.96 2.54
CA PHE A 141 4.47 -0.56 2.54
C PHE A 141 4.40 0.02 1.12
N ILE A 142 5.35 -0.36 0.26
CA ILE A 142 5.35 0.05 -1.15
C ILE A 142 4.14 -0.54 -1.87
N VAL A 143 3.90 -1.85 -1.69
CA VAL A 143 2.75 -2.56 -2.26
C VAL A 143 1.43 -1.91 -1.81
N ASP A 144 1.27 -1.69 -0.50
CA ASP A 144 0.05 -1.12 0.08
C ASP A 144 -0.17 0.31 -0.42
N ARG A 145 0.90 1.11 -0.54
CA ARG A 145 0.82 2.48 -1.01
C ARG A 145 0.45 2.58 -2.48
N ILE A 146 1.07 1.76 -3.33
CA ILE A 146 0.76 1.70 -4.76
C ILE A 146 -0.71 1.28 -4.98
N ASN A 147 -1.18 0.24 -4.26
CA ASN A 147 -2.59 -0.19 -4.31
C ASN A 147 -3.57 0.89 -3.85
N ALA A 148 -3.16 1.79 -2.97
CA ALA A 148 -4.00 2.90 -2.51
C ALA A 148 -4.02 4.10 -3.49
N MET A 149 -2.98 4.27 -4.30
CA MET A 149 -2.82 5.39 -5.24
C MET A 149 -3.42 5.11 -6.60
N LEU A 150 -3.28 3.88 -7.10
CA LEU A 150 -3.70 3.53 -8.45
C LEU A 150 -5.07 2.87 -8.43
N HIS A 151 -6.02 3.44 -9.17
CA HIS A 151 -7.32 2.83 -9.35
C HIS A 151 -7.23 1.61 -10.27
N ASN A 152 -8.05 0.61 -9.96
CA ASN A 152 -8.13 -0.62 -10.76
C ASN A 152 -6.76 -1.25 -11.03
N SER A 153 -5.95 -1.34 -9.99
CA SER A 153 -4.63 -1.95 -10.00
C SER A 153 -4.53 -3.10 -9.00
N ILE A 154 -3.58 -3.99 -9.22
CA ILE A 154 -3.15 -5.04 -8.29
C ILE A 154 -1.64 -4.93 -8.19
N CYS A 155 -1.14 -4.55 -7.04
CA CYS A 155 0.29 -4.57 -6.73
C CYS A 155 0.60 -5.71 -5.78
N VAL A 156 1.61 -6.51 -6.10
CA VAL A 156 2.11 -7.61 -5.26
C VAL A 156 3.63 -7.63 -5.27
N TYR A 157 4.23 -8.24 -4.25
CA TYR A 157 5.68 -8.46 -4.25
C TYR A 157 6.00 -9.76 -5.01
N PHE A 158 6.82 -9.65 -6.06
CA PHE A 158 7.19 -10.75 -6.94
C PHE A 158 8.67 -10.64 -7.35
N GLN A 159 9.44 -11.71 -7.18
CA GLN A 159 10.86 -11.80 -7.60
C GLN A 159 11.70 -10.55 -7.25
N GLN A 160 11.63 -10.11 -5.98
CA GLN A 160 12.35 -8.94 -5.43
C GLN A 160 11.92 -7.58 -5.99
N THR A 161 10.82 -7.50 -6.71
CA THR A 161 10.21 -6.24 -7.17
C THR A 161 8.75 -6.16 -6.74
N ALA A 162 8.18 -4.96 -6.73
CA ALA A 162 6.73 -4.82 -6.67
C ALA A 162 6.19 -4.89 -8.11
N ALA A 163 5.46 -5.96 -8.41
CA ALA A 163 4.79 -6.16 -9.69
C ALA A 163 3.41 -5.51 -9.64
N VAL A 164 3.13 -4.59 -10.54
CA VAL A 164 1.87 -3.84 -10.61
C VAL A 164 1.15 -4.18 -11.92
N LEU A 165 -0.06 -4.69 -11.80
CA LEU A 165 -0.99 -4.84 -12.91
C LEU A 165 -2.01 -3.71 -12.85
N ILE A 166 -2.14 -2.94 -13.91
CA ILE A 166 -3.12 -1.86 -14.05
C ILE A 166 -4.02 -2.22 -15.22
N SER A 167 -5.34 -2.13 -15.04
CA SER A 167 -6.26 -2.31 -16.16
C SER A 167 -7.16 -1.10 -16.37
N PHE A 168 -7.36 -0.68 -17.62
CA PHE A 168 -8.07 0.53 -17.99
C PHE A 168 -8.95 0.35 -19.24
N ARG A 169 -9.89 1.28 -19.44
CA ARG A 169 -10.95 1.15 -20.46
C ARG A 169 -10.56 1.66 -21.84
N THR A 170 -9.60 2.59 -21.92
CA THR A 170 -9.25 3.29 -23.17
C THR A 170 -7.78 3.06 -23.51
N LEU A 171 -7.46 3.03 -24.80
CA LEU A 171 -6.08 2.84 -25.29
C LEU A 171 -5.12 3.97 -24.88
N GLY A 172 -5.63 5.10 -24.39
CA GLY A 172 -4.82 6.23 -23.93
C GLY A 172 -3.93 5.95 -22.70
N GLY A 173 -4.09 4.78 -22.08
CA GLY A 173 -3.31 4.38 -20.90
C GLY A 173 -4.03 4.70 -19.58
N PRO A 174 -3.33 4.47 -18.45
CA PRO A 174 -3.78 4.89 -17.12
C PRO A 174 -3.94 6.40 -17.02
N ASP A 175 -4.67 6.89 -16.01
CA ASP A 175 -4.83 8.32 -15.76
C ASP A 175 -3.46 8.99 -15.58
N PRO A 176 -3.12 10.01 -16.39
CA PRO A 176 -1.84 10.72 -16.27
C PRO A 176 -1.58 11.28 -14.87
N LYS A 177 -2.63 11.75 -14.16
CA LYS A 177 -2.51 12.26 -12.79
C LYS A 177 -2.06 11.17 -11.81
N GLU A 178 -2.64 9.98 -11.90
CA GLU A 178 -2.24 8.84 -11.07
C GLU A 178 -0.78 8.44 -11.35
N LEU A 179 -0.35 8.49 -12.61
CA LEU A 179 1.05 8.21 -12.98
C LEU A 179 2.01 9.28 -12.47
N ASP A 180 1.63 10.56 -12.50
CA ASP A 180 2.44 11.67 -11.98
C ASP A 180 2.58 11.58 -10.45
N GLU A 181 1.49 11.27 -9.74
CA GLU A 181 1.51 11.03 -8.30
C GLU A 181 2.38 9.81 -7.95
N LEU A 182 2.26 8.74 -8.71
CA LEU A 182 3.12 7.56 -8.55
C LEU A 182 4.59 7.91 -8.79
N ALA A 183 4.92 8.63 -9.85
CA ALA A 183 6.28 9.04 -10.17
C ALA A 183 6.89 9.88 -9.03
N SER A 184 6.13 10.84 -8.48
CA SER A 184 6.55 11.63 -7.34
C SER A 184 6.84 10.76 -6.11
N TYR A 185 5.94 9.84 -5.77
CA TYR A 185 6.11 8.91 -4.66
C TYR A 185 7.35 8.00 -4.84
N LEU A 186 7.56 7.49 -6.06
CA LEU A 186 8.72 6.65 -6.35
C LEU A 186 10.03 7.42 -6.19
N ALA A 187 10.07 8.67 -6.66
CA ALA A 187 11.22 9.56 -6.50
C ALA A 187 11.55 9.79 -5.02
N ASP A 188 10.53 10.11 -4.21
CA ASP A 188 10.68 10.36 -2.76
C ASP A 188 11.21 9.13 -2.01
N CYS A 189 10.88 7.92 -2.50
CA CYS A 189 11.31 6.66 -1.91
C CYS A 189 12.62 6.08 -2.51
N GLY A 190 13.25 6.77 -3.47
CA GLY A 190 14.42 6.24 -4.18
C GLY A 190 14.10 4.98 -5.00
N LEU A 191 12.88 4.92 -5.56
CA LEU A 191 12.38 3.83 -6.37
C LEU A 191 12.24 4.26 -7.82
N ILE A 192 12.30 3.28 -8.72
CA ILE A 192 12.00 3.45 -10.14
C ILE A 192 11.07 2.34 -10.62
N ALA A 193 10.37 2.58 -11.70
CA ALA A 193 9.49 1.60 -12.33
C ALA A 193 9.83 1.41 -13.80
N GLY A 194 9.90 0.15 -14.23
CA GLY A 194 9.86 -0.22 -15.65
C GLY A 194 8.42 -0.56 -16.05
N MET A 195 8.01 -0.15 -17.24
CA MET A 195 6.65 -0.33 -17.77
C MET A 195 6.69 -1.18 -19.04
N SER A 196 5.77 -2.12 -19.20
CA SER A 196 5.56 -2.90 -20.42
C SER A 196 4.88 -2.09 -21.51
N HIS A 197 4.72 -2.67 -22.69
CA HIS A 197 3.69 -2.24 -23.65
C HIS A 197 2.29 -2.51 -23.09
N ILE A 198 1.30 -1.78 -23.62
CA ILE A 198 -0.12 -2.03 -23.35
C ILE A 198 -0.54 -3.27 -24.13
N PHE A 199 -1.29 -4.17 -23.49
CA PHE A 199 -1.79 -5.40 -24.08
C PHE A 199 -3.23 -5.70 -23.66
N GLN A 200 -3.85 -6.72 -24.24
CA GLN A 200 -5.27 -7.05 -24.02
C GLN A 200 -5.48 -8.46 -23.47
N ASP A 201 -4.64 -9.40 -23.84
CA ASP A 201 -4.76 -10.77 -23.34
C ASP A 201 -3.94 -10.98 -22.08
N ILE A 202 -4.62 -11.18 -20.95
CA ILE A 202 -3.96 -11.43 -19.66
C ILE A 202 -3.07 -12.67 -19.68
N GLY A 203 -3.28 -13.61 -20.59
CA GLY A 203 -2.42 -14.77 -20.79
C GLY A 203 -0.99 -14.40 -21.22
N GLU A 204 -0.80 -13.23 -21.83
CA GLU A 204 0.51 -12.71 -22.24
C GLU A 204 1.26 -11.97 -21.11
N ALA A 205 0.67 -11.88 -19.92
CA ALA A 205 1.27 -11.19 -18.78
C ALA A 205 2.71 -11.61 -18.45
N PRO A 206 3.13 -12.89 -18.53
CA PRO A 206 4.53 -13.25 -18.27
C PRO A 206 5.51 -12.57 -19.23
N TRP A 207 5.14 -12.48 -20.50
CA TRP A 207 5.93 -11.78 -21.52
C TRP A 207 6.02 -10.30 -21.25
N HIS A 208 4.89 -9.64 -21.00
CA HIS A 208 4.84 -8.21 -20.71
C HIS A 208 5.51 -7.84 -19.39
N TYR A 209 5.46 -8.72 -18.39
CA TYR A 209 6.22 -8.51 -17.17
C TYR A 209 7.74 -8.58 -17.42
N SER A 210 8.19 -9.47 -18.30
CA SER A 210 9.61 -9.51 -18.68
C SER A 210 10.08 -8.22 -19.36
N GLN A 211 9.21 -7.57 -20.15
CA GLN A 211 9.48 -6.25 -20.74
C GLN A 211 9.61 -5.18 -19.63
N ALA A 212 8.66 -5.14 -18.68
CA ALA A 212 8.70 -4.22 -17.56
C ALA A 212 9.97 -4.41 -16.70
N ALA A 213 10.36 -5.65 -16.43
CA ALA A 213 11.56 -5.97 -15.68
C ALA A 213 12.84 -5.51 -16.41
N LYS A 214 12.91 -5.71 -17.74
CA LYS A 214 14.03 -5.21 -18.56
C LYS A 214 14.09 -3.69 -18.57
N ALA A 215 12.95 -3.02 -18.71
CA ALA A 215 12.88 -1.55 -18.64
C ALA A 215 13.38 -1.03 -17.29
N LEU A 216 13.02 -1.72 -16.19
CA LEU A 216 13.53 -1.42 -14.85
C LEU A 216 15.05 -1.57 -14.75
N GLU A 217 15.61 -2.67 -15.28
CA GLU A 217 17.07 -2.92 -15.28
C GLU A 217 17.82 -1.85 -16.07
N LEU A 218 17.33 -1.50 -17.26
CA LEU A 218 17.93 -0.45 -18.09
C LEU A 218 17.85 0.93 -17.41
N ALA A 219 16.75 1.21 -16.72
CA ALA A 219 16.58 2.47 -15.99
C ALA A 219 17.55 2.62 -14.81
N ARG A 220 17.92 1.54 -14.16
CA ARG A 220 18.93 1.53 -13.07
C ARG A 220 20.31 1.96 -13.54
N GLY A 221 20.66 1.64 -14.80
CA GLY A 221 21.96 1.99 -15.40
C GLY A 221 22.04 3.43 -15.94
N CYS A 222 20.91 4.10 -16.07
CA CYS A 222 20.82 5.44 -16.69
C CYS A 222 20.30 6.45 -15.65
N ARG A 223 21.02 7.57 -15.46
CA ARG A 223 20.43 8.74 -14.78
C ARG A 223 19.37 9.32 -15.70
N ARG A 224 18.11 8.95 -15.47
CA ARG A 224 16.96 9.50 -16.21
C ARG A 224 16.25 10.54 -15.34
N ASP A 225 15.71 11.56 -16.00
CA ASP A 225 14.91 12.61 -15.33
C ASP A 225 13.53 12.09 -14.85
N SER A 226 13.14 10.87 -15.24
CA SER A 226 11.86 10.25 -14.87
C SER A 226 12.06 8.93 -14.18
N CYS A 227 11.33 8.74 -13.06
CA CYS A 227 11.28 7.46 -12.33
C CYS A 227 10.44 6.38 -13.05
N LEU A 228 9.79 6.70 -14.16
CA LEU A 228 9.03 5.78 -14.99
C LEU A 228 9.76 5.55 -16.31
N ALA A 229 10.20 4.31 -16.57
CA ALA A 229 10.87 3.90 -17.81
C ALA A 229 9.95 2.99 -18.62
N ARG A 230 9.68 3.37 -19.88
CA ARG A 230 8.94 2.51 -20.82
C ARG A 230 9.87 1.54 -21.52
N TYR A 231 9.38 0.33 -21.77
CA TYR A 231 10.04 -0.62 -22.68
C TYR A 231 9.87 -0.12 -24.12
N GLU A 232 10.97 0.11 -24.80
CA GLU A 232 11.04 0.50 -26.22
C GLU A 232 11.53 -0.66 -27.08
#